data_053a95257b5ab0fa54401e3523e4b8a0
#
_entry.id   053a95257b5ab0fa54401e3523e4b8a0
#
_cell.length_a   1.000
_cell.length_b   1.000
_cell.length_c   1.000
_cell.angle_alpha   90.00
_cell.angle_beta   90.00
_cell.angle_gamma   90.00
#
_symmetry.space_group_name_H-M   'P 1'
#
loop_
_entity.id
_entity.type
_entity.pdbx_description
1 polymer ?
#
loop_
_entity_poly.entity_id
_entity_poly.type
_entity_poly.pdbx_seq_one_letter_code
_entity_poly.pdbx_strand_id
1 'polypeptide(L)'
;MNRFYATGFKTFFKIGLFTLGGGYAMIPVIHREVVENKGWLTEEEVLDVLALSQSCPGVFAINISAFVGYRMKKTKGAIATVVGTALPSFLIILLIAMFFHRFMDVPWVAAMFRGIRPAVVALIAVPTFNLAKSAKITLSTCWIPILCALLIWLMGVNPIYVIIAAAACGLFTNKVKRLKV
;
A
#
# COMPACT_ATOMS: atom_id res chain seq x y z
N MET A 1 29.19 -7.93 11.92
CA MET A 1 28.34 -8.20 10.74
C MET A 1 26.90 -8.57 11.10
N ASN A 2 26.67 -9.29 12.18
CA ASN A 2 25.30 -9.66 12.61
C ASN A 2 24.46 -8.52 13.21
N ARG A 3 25.07 -7.42 13.61
CA ARG A 3 24.39 -6.28 14.28
C ARG A 3 23.39 -5.57 13.39
N PHE A 4 23.66 -5.44 12.08
CA PHE A 4 22.73 -4.78 11.15
C PHE A 4 21.43 -5.57 10.97
N TYR A 5 21.51 -6.89 10.80
CA TYR A 5 20.30 -7.70 10.55
C TYR A 5 19.33 -7.62 11.73
N ALA A 6 19.85 -7.74 12.95
CA ALA A 6 19.03 -7.61 14.15
C ALA A 6 18.50 -6.19 14.35
N THR A 7 19.32 -5.17 14.09
CA THR A 7 18.91 -3.77 14.21
C THR A 7 17.93 -3.41 13.11
N GLY A 8 18.19 -3.80 11.86
CA GLY A 8 17.28 -3.59 10.73
C GLY A 8 15.92 -4.24 10.96
N PHE A 9 15.92 -5.51 11.36
CA PHE A 9 14.69 -6.21 11.73
C PHE A 9 13.91 -5.46 12.84
N LYS A 10 14.56 -5.10 13.95
CA LYS A 10 13.91 -4.39 15.07
C LYS A 10 13.36 -3.03 14.67
N THR A 11 14.12 -2.27 13.88
CA THR A 11 13.69 -0.95 13.41
C THR A 11 12.45 -1.08 12.52
N PHE A 12 12.50 -1.97 11.54
CA PHE A 12 11.38 -2.17 10.63
C PHE A 12 10.19 -2.89 11.29
N PHE A 13 10.42 -3.73 12.29
CA PHE A 13 9.36 -4.30 13.13
C PHE A 13 8.61 -3.19 13.89
N LYS A 14 9.34 -2.28 14.51
CA LYS A 14 8.75 -1.12 15.19
C LYS A 14 7.96 -0.24 14.22
N ILE A 15 8.52 0.04 13.04
CA ILE A 15 7.83 0.81 12.00
C ILE A 15 6.54 0.10 11.58
N GLY A 16 6.59 -1.21 11.28
CA GLY A 16 5.42 -1.99 10.89
C GLY A 16 4.34 -2.08 11.98
N LEU A 17 4.75 -2.11 13.24
CA LEU A 17 3.83 -2.19 14.39
C LEU A 17 3.09 -0.86 14.63
N PHE A 18 3.79 0.26 14.54
CA PHE A 18 3.25 1.57 14.92
C PHE A 18 2.66 2.38 13.76
N THR A 19 2.84 1.94 12.53
CA THR A 19 2.30 2.67 11.38
C THR A 19 0.90 2.19 11.03
N LEU A 20 -0.08 2.78 11.68
CA LEU A 20 -1.50 2.61 11.39
C LEU A 20 -1.93 3.75 10.45
N GLY A 21 -2.08 3.49 9.15
CA GLY A 21 -2.51 4.55 8.22
C GLY A 21 -2.11 4.34 6.76
N GLY A 22 -1.57 3.18 6.43
CA GLY A 22 -1.16 2.83 5.07
C GLY A 22 0.28 3.20 4.73
N GLY A 23 0.74 2.74 3.56
CA GLY A 23 2.14 2.80 3.17
C GLY A 23 2.73 4.22 3.13
N TYR A 24 1.96 5.20 2.71
CA TYR A 24 2.42 6.60 2.67
C TYR A 24 2.63 7.22 4.06
N ALA A 25 1.87 6.82 5.05
CA ALA A 25 2.06 7.28 6.43
C ALA A 25 3.38 6.78 7.05
N MET A 26 3.99 5.74 6.45
CA MET A 26 5.30 5.23 6.88
C MET A 26 6.47 6.10 6.40
N ILE A 27 6.31 6.89 5.35
CA ILE A 27 7.41 7.66 4.75
C ILE A 27 8.14 8.54 5.78
N PRO A 28 7.46 9.42 6.54
CA PRO A 28 8.13 10.26 7.53
C PRO A 28 8.82 9.45 8.64
N VAL A 29 8.21 8.32 9.02
CA VAL A 29 8.75 7.45 10.08
C VAL A 29 9.99 6.72 9.59
N ILE A 30 9.97 6.20 8.36
CA ILE A 30 11.13 5.54 7.73
C ILE A 30 12.25 6.57 7.55
N HIS A 31 11.94 7.75 7.01
CA HIS A 31 12.91 8.83 6.83
C HIS A 31 13.63 9.15 8.15
N ARG A 32 12.86 9.44 9.20
CA ARG A 32 13.42 9.74 10.51
C ARG A 32 14.28 8.61 11.07
N GLU A 33 13.84 7.35 10.97
CA GLU A 33 14.61 6.23 11.49
C GLU A 33 15.85 5.92 10.64
N VAL A 34 15.77 6.01 9.32
CA VAL A 34 16.83 5.57 8.42
C VAL A 34 17.87 6.65 8.18
N VAL A 35 17.45 7.92 8.08
CA VAL A 35 18.35 9.08 7.87
C VAL A 35 18.79 9.66 9.20
N GLU A 36 17.86 10.20 9.99
CA GLU A 36 18.18 10.98 11.17
C GLU A 36 18.74 10.12 12.32
N ASN A 37 18.05 9.00 12.66
CA ASN A 37 18.41 8.21 13.84
C ASN A 37 19.55 7.23 13.57
N LYS A 38 19.63 6.65 12.38
CA LYS A 38 20.58 5.57 12.06
C LYS A 38 21.67 5.99 11.07
N GLY A 39 21.43 7.02 10.26
CA GLY A 39 22.38 7.44 9.23
C GLY A 39 22.68 6.32 8.22
N TRP A 40 21.69 5.48 7.92
CA TRP A 40 21.88 4.36 7.00
C TRP A 40 21.88 4.80 5.55
N LEU A 41 21.06 5.77 5.21
CA LEU A 41 20.94 6.36 3.88
C LEU A 41 20.98 7.88 3.97
N THR A 42 21.39 8.52 2.87
CA THR A 42 21.28 9.97 2.71
C THR A 42 19.84 10.37 2.31
N GLU A 43 19.53 11.64 2.37
CA GLU A 43 18.25 12.21 1.90
C GLU A 43 17.96 11.83 0.45
N GLU A 44 18.96 11.98 -0.43
CA GLU A 44 18.85 11.66 -1.86
C GLU A 44 18.58 10.17 -2.07
N GLU A 45 19.29 9.30 -1.36
CA GLU A 45 19.09 7.85 -1.45
C GLU A 45 17.69 7.42 -0.99
N VAL A 46 17.11 8.08 0.00
CA VAL A 46 15.72 7.81 0.43
C VAL A 46 14.74 8.23 -0.65
N LEU A 47 14.93 9.37 -1.31
CA LEU A 47 14.10 9.80 -2.43
C LEU A 47 14.13 8.79 -3.59
N ASP A 48 15.32 8.28 -3.92
CA ASP A 48 15.48 7.22 -4.93
C ASP A 48 14.70 5.95 -4.54
N VAL A 49 14.84 5.51 -3.30
CA VAL A 49 14.12 4.34 -2.77
C VAL A 49 12.61 4.54 -2.83
N LEU A 50 12.12 5.74 -2.49
CA LEU A 50 10.70 6.09 -2.59
C LEU A 50 10.20 6.02 -4.04
N ALA A 51 10.92 6.60 -4.98
CA ALA A 51 10.57 6.59 -6.40
C ALA A 51 10.53 5.16 -6.97
N LEU A 52 11.54 4.34 -6.65
CA LEU A 52 11.57 2.92 -7.03
C LEU A 52 10.42 2.13 -6.41
N SER A 53 10.11 2.38 -5.13
CA SER A 53 9.04 1.69 -4.41
C SER A 53 7.66 2.00 -4.98
N GLN A 54 7.45 3.20 -5.51
CA GLN A 54 6.21 3.59 -6.18
C GLN A 54 6.07 2.97 -7.58
N SER A 55 7.20 2.72 -8.23
CA SER A 55 7.22 2.11 -9.57
C SER A 55 7.04 0.59 -9.53
N CYS A 56 7.31 -0.05 -8.40
CA CYS A 56 7.16 -1.50 -8.25
C CYS A 56 5.74 -1.87 -7.83
N PRO A 57 5.11 -2.87 -8.49
CA PRO A 57 3.82 -3.39 -8.06
C PRO A 57 3.96 -4.09 -6.70
N GLY A 58 2.98 -3.87 -5.81
CA GLY A 58 2.93 -4.51 -4.50
C GLY A 58 2.64 -3.54 -3.36
N VAL A 59 2.80 -4.05 -2.14
CA VAL A 59 2.58 -3.26 -0.92
C VAL A 59 3.74 -2.27 -0.74
N PHE A 60 3.43 -0.98 -0.82
CA PHE A 60 4.43 0.10 -0.78
C PHE A 60 5.39 0.01 0.41
N ALA A 61 4.86 -0.29 1.60
CA ALA A 61 5.65 -0.47 2.83
C ALA A 61 6.69 -1.60 2.72
N ILE A 62 6.29 -2.71 2.07
CA ILE A 62 7.18 -3.86 1.84
C ILE A 62 8.26 -3.50 0.81
N ASN A 63 7.87 -2.80 -0.27
CA ASN A 63 8.81 -2.36 -1.29
C ASN A 63 9.89 -1.44 -0.71
N ILE A 64 9.49 -0.40 0.06
CA ILE A 64 10.45 0.49 0.73
C ILE A 64 11.38 -0.29 1.64
N SER A 65 10.84 -1.16 2.50
CA SER A 65 11.66 -1.94 3.43
C SER A 65 12.64 -2.84 2.70
N ALA A 66 12.20 -3.44 1.58
CA ALA A 66 13.06 -4.26 0.73
C ALA A 66 14.22 -3.46 0.12
N PHE A 67 13.93 -2.28 -0.45
CA PHE A 67 14.95 -1.44 -1.07
C PHE A 67 15.94 -0.87 -0.06
N VAL A 68 15.47 -0.38 1.08
CA VAL A 68 16.35 0.07 2.18
C VAL A 68 17.27 -1.08 2.63
N GLY A 69 16.70 -2.23 2.92
CA GLY A 69 17.49 -3.39 3.35
C GLY A 69 18.47 -3.87 2.30
N TYR A 70 18.08 -3.83 1.02
CA TYR A 70 18.93 -4.21 -0.10
C TYR A 70 20.09 -3.22 -0.29
N ARG A 71 19.84 -1.94 -0.20
CA ARG A 71 20.87 -0.89 -0.29
C ARG A 71 21.94 -1.11 0.77
N MET A 72 21.53 -1.48 2.00
CA MET A 72 22.43 -1.67 3.14
C MET A 72 23.20 -2.98 3.11
N LYS A 73 22.57 -4.11 2.87
CA LYS A 73 23.17 -5.46 3.00
C LYS A 73 22.67 -6.45 1.94
N LYS A 74 22.38 -5.95 0.74
CA LYS A 74 21.92 -6.75 -0.40
C LYS A 74 20.71 -7.61 -0.02
N THR A 75 20.56 -8.78 -0.62
CA THR A 75 19.39 -9.66 -0.43
C THR A 75 19.13 -10.05 1.03
N LYS A 76 20.18 -10.32 1.81
CA LYS A 76 20.02 -10.68 3.25
C LYS A 76 19.49 -9.51 4.08
N GLY A 77 19.92 -8.28 3.74
CA GLY A 77 19.39 -7.07 4.36
C GLY A 77 17.92 -6.87 4.02
N ALA A 78 17.56 -7.02 2.74
CA ALA A 78 16.17 -6.93 2.27
C ALA A 78 15.25 -7.93 2.99
N ILE A 79 15.65 -9.19 3.12
CA ILE A 79 14.88 -10.19 3.84
C ILE A 79 14.65 -9.79 5.29
N ALA A 80 15.70 -9.33 6.00
CA ALA A 80 15.59 -8.96 7.40
C ALA A 80 14.61 -7.78 7.62
N THR A 81 14.65 -6.75 6.77
CA THR A 81 13.78 -5.57 6.87
C THR A 81 12.35 -5.88 6.43
N VAL A 82 12.16 -6.65 5.36
CA VAL A 82 10.84 -7.09 4.89
C VAL A 82 10.12 -7.95 5.93
N VAL A 83 10.81 -8.95 6.48
CA VAL A 83 10.25 -9.79 7.54
C VAL A 83 9.94 -8.94 8.77
N GLY A 84 10.81 -7.99 9.12
CA GLY A 84 10.56 -7.02 10.19
C GLY A 84 9.27 -6.24 9.98
N THR A 85 9.02 -5.72 8.78
CA THR A 85 7.81 -4.95 8.47
C THR A 85 6.54 -5.80 8.42
N ALA A 86 6.62 -7.00 7.83
CA ALA A 86 5.46 -7.84 7.61
C ALA A 86 5.01 -8.60 8.87
N LEU A 87 5.96 -9.02 9.70
CA LEU A 87 5.72 -9.92 10.81
C LEU A 87 4.75 -9.38 11.88
N PRO A 88 4.83 -8.11 12.33
CA PRO A 88 3.89 -7.58 13.31
C PRO A 88 2.45 -7.57 12.79
N SER A 89 2.24 -7.15 11.55
CA SER A 89 0.91 -7.15 10.92
C SER A 89 0.36 -8.57 10.78
N PHE A 90 1.20 -9.50 10.35
CA PHE A 90 0.85 -10.92 10.25
C PHE A 90 0.44 -11.51 11.61
N LEU A 91 1.24 -11.27 12.65
CA LEU A 91 0.95 -11.78 13.99
C LEU A 91 -0.34 -11.20 14.57
N ILE A 92 -0.57 -9.88 14.41
CA ILE A 92 -1.78 -9.22 14.89
C ILE A 92 -3.02 -9.80 14.20
N ILE A 93 -2.99 -9.92 12.87
CA ILE A 93 -4.10 -10.48 12.10
C ILE A 93 -4.35 -11.95 12.49
N LEU A 94 -3.28 -12.73 12.62
CA LEU A 94 -3.37 -14.12 13.03
C LEU A 94 -4.00 -14.28 14.44
N LEU A 95 -3.54 -13.48 15.41
CA LEU A 95 -4.10 -13.47 16.76
C LEU A 95 -5.58 -13.08 16.74
N ILE A 96 -5.93 -12.00 16.02
CA ILE A 96 -7.33 -11.60 15.88
C ILE A 96 -8.14 -12.74 15.26
N ALA A 97 -7.67 -13.36 14.18
CA ALA A 97 -8.38 -14.44 13.50
C ALA A 97 -8.61 -15.67 14.40
N MET A 98 -7.61 -16.06 15.19
CA MET A 98 -7.71 -17.19 16.13
C MET A 98 -8.75 -16.96 17.23
N PHE A 99 -8.83 -15.72 17.73
CA PHE A 99 -9.77 -15.37 18.80
C PHE A 99 -11.12 -14.89 18.29
N PHE A 100 -11.22 -14.51 17.01
CA PHE A 100 -12.38 -13.86 16.40
C PHE A 100 -13.67 -14.68 16.55
N HIS A 101 -13.63 -15.97 16.33
CA HIS A 101 -14.79 -16.85 16.47
C HIS A 101 -15.40 -16.88 17.88
N ARG A 102 -14.58 -16.75 18.93
CA ARG A 102 -15.07 -16.73 20.31
C ARG A 102 -15.63 -15.37 20.73
N PHE A 103 -15.25 -14.30 20.05
CA PHE A 103 -15.65 -12.94 20.40
C PHE A 103 -16.83 -12.41 19.56
N MET A 104 -17.11 -13.01 18.41
CA MET A 104 -18.25 -12.57 17.57
C MET A 104 -19.61 -12.74 18.24
N ASP A 105 -19.74 -13.73 19.14
CA ASP A 105 -20.99 -13.99 19.86
C ASP A 105 -21.23 -13.01 21.02
N VAL A 106 -20.26 -12.17 21.34
CA VAL A 106 -20.38 -11.17 22.40
C VAL A 106 -21.04 -9.90 21.85
N PRO A 107 -22.23 -9.50 22.35
CA PRO A 107 -23.03 -8.43 21.75
C PRO A 107 -22.32 -7.08 21.63
N TRP A 108 -21.49 -6.70 22.59
CA TRP A 108 -20.75 -5.44 22.55
C TRP A 108 -19.63 -5.44 21.51
N VAL A 109 -18.97 -6.59 21.27
CA VAL A 109 -17.96 -6.74 20.22
C VAL A 109 -18.62 -6.60 18.85
N ALA A 110 -19.76 -7.26 18.64
CA ALA A 110 -20.53 -7.11 17.40
C ALA A 110 -21.01 -5.65 17.18
N ALA A 111 -21.32 -4.92 18.26
CA ALA A 111 -21.66 -3.51 18.17
C ALA A 111 -20.46 -2.65 17.78
N MET A 112 -19.27 -2.90 18.33
CA MET A 112 -18.02 -2.22 17.93
C MET A 112 -17.71 -2.45 16.44
N PHE A 113 -17.80 -3.68 15.95
CA PHE A 113 -17.59 -3.97 14.52
C PHE A 113 -18.61 -3.29 13.62
N ARG A 114 -19.87 -3.18 14.04
CA ARG A 114 -20.89 -2.40 13.32
C ARG A 114 -20.52 -0.91 13.24
N GLY A 115 -19.96 -0.36 14.31
CA GLY A 115 -19.48 1.03 14.34
C GLY A 115 -18.24 1.29 13.47
N ILE A 116 -17.36 0.28 13.29
CA ILE A 116 -16.14 0.41 12.47
C ILE A 116 -16.47 0.38 10.97
N ARG A 117 -17.52 -0.30 10.53
CA ARG A 117 -17.88 -0.40 9.10
C ARG A 117 -17.96 0.94 8.37
N PRO A 118 -18.66 1.98 8.89
CA PRO A 118 -18.69 3.29 8.24
C PRO A 118 -17.33 3.95 8.15
N ALA A 119 -16.45 3.75 9.16
CA ALA A 119 -15.09 4.28 9.15
C ALA A 119 -14.24 3.65 8.04
N VAL A 120 -14.39 2.35 7.79
CA VAL A 120 -13.71 1.65 6.67
C VAL A 120 -14.18 2.21 5.32
N VAL A 121 -15.48 2.48 5.17
CA VAL A 121 -16.02 3.11 3.96
C VAL A 121 -15.38 4.49 3.74
N ALA A 122 -15.28 5.30 4.79
CA ALA A 122 -14.63 6.62 4.71
C ALA A 122 -13.14 6.51 4.35
N LEU A 123 -12.42 5.54 4.92
CA LEU A 123 -11.00 5.27 4.61
C LEU A 123 -10.77 4.88 3.14
N ILE A 124 -11.73 4.26 2.49
CA ILE A 124 -11.67 3.92 1.06
C ILE A 124 -12.13 5.11 0.20
N ALA A 125 -13.16 5.82 0.63
CA ALA A 125 -13.74 6.93 -0.14
C ALA A 125 -12.76 8.09 -0.30
N VAL A 126 -12.05 8.50 0.77
CA VAL A 126 -11.14 9.65 0.74
C VAL A 126 -10.00 9.49 -0.30
N PRO A 127 -9.22 8.38 -0.31
CA PRO A 127 -8.22 8.15 -1.36
C PRO A 127 -8.83 8.07 -2.75
N THR A 128 -10.01 7.47 -2.89
CA THR A 128 -10.72 7.36 -4.18
C THR A 128 -11.06 8.75 -4.73
N PHE A 129 -11.57 9.65 -3.89
CA PHE A 129 -11.84 11.05 -4.29
C PHE A 129 -10.55 11.78 -4.67
N ASN A 130 -9.47 11.60 -3.92
CA ASN A 130 -8.18 12.22 -4.22
C ASN A 130 -7.60 11.72 -5.54
N LEU A 131 -7.72 10.42 -5.83
CA LEU A 131 -7.32 9.83 -7.11
C LEU A 131 -8.18 10.36 -8.26
N ALA A 132 -9.49 10.45 -8.08
CA ALA A 132 -10.40 11.00 -9.08
C ALA A 132 -10.06 12.48 -9.42
N LYS A 133 -9.74 13.27 -8.39
CA LYS A 133 -9.30 14.67 -8.56
C LYS A 133 -7.94 14.74 -9.27
N SER A 134 -6.99 13.90 -8.92
CA SER A 134 -5.67 13.85 -9.57
C SER A 134 -5.73 13.36 -11.01
N ALA A 135 -6.64 12.45 -11.33
CA ALA A 135 -6.89 11.96 -12.68
C ALA A 135 -7.64 12.97 -13.56
N LYS A 136 -7.98 14.17 -13.03
CA LYS A 136 -8.73 15.23 -13.75
C LYS A 136 -10.00 14.68 -14.43
N ILE A 137 -10.75 13.83 -13.71
CA ILE A 137 -11.99 13.27 -14.24
C ILE A 137 -12.98 14.41 -14.47
N THR A 138 -13.35 14.61 -15.73
CA THR A 138 -14.34 15.59 -16.16
C THR A 138 -15.71 14.90 -16.25
N LEU A 139 -16.80 15.65 -16.18
CA LEU A 139 -18.16 15.14 -16.35
C LEU A 139 -18.31 14.24 -17.60
N SER A 140 -17.61 14.59 -18.70
CA SER A 140 -17.58 13.79 -19.93
C SER A 140 -16.84 12.46 -19.81
N THR A 141 -15.98 12.27 -18.79
CA THR A 141 -15.17 11.05 -18.59
C THR A 141 -15.64 10.23 -17.39
N CYS A 142 -16.56 10.80 -16.60
CA CYS A 142 -17.08 10.18 -15.36
C CYS A 142 -17.85 8.88 -15.61
N TRP A 143 -18.40 8.70 -16.82
CA TRP A 143 -19.10 7.47 -17.18
C TRP A 143 -18.18 6.24 -17.24
N ILE A 144 -16.87 6.41 -17.50
CA ILE A 144 -15.91 5.30 -17.60
C ILE A 144 -15.75 4.58 -16.26
N PRO A 145 -15.39 5.24 -15.13
CA PRO A 145 -15.31 4.55 -13.84
C PRO A 145 -16.66 3.99 -13.37
N ILE A 146 -17.77 4.65 -13.70
CA ILE A 146 -19.11 4.13 -13.39
C ILE A 146 -19.40 2.84 -14.17
N LEU A 147 -19.09 2.81 -15.45
CA LEU A 147 -19.24 1.62 -16.28
C LEU A 147 -18.35 0.47 -15.76
N CYS A 148 -17.09 0.75 -15.41
CA CYS A 148 -16.19 -0.23 -14.84
C CYS A 148 -16.71 -0.80 -13.51
N ALA A 149 -17.23 0.06 -12.64
CA ALA A 149 -17.82 -0.36 -11.37
C ALA A 149 -19.06 -1.25 -11.58
N LEU A 150 -19.93 -0.87 -12.52
CA LEU A 150 -21.12 -1.65 -12.90
C LEU A 150 -20.75 -3.03 -13.48
N LEU A 151 -19.76 -3.08 -14.37
CA LEU A 151 -19.26 -4.34 -14.93
C LEU A 151 -18.73 -5.29 -13.87
N ILE A 152 -17.97 -4.77 -12.91
CA ILE A 152 -17.43 -5.58 -11.82
C ILE A 152 -18.55 -6.04 -10.89
N TRP A 153 -19.51 -5.16 -10.54
CA TRP A 153 -20.56 -5.47 -9.56
C TRP A 153 -21.66 -6.35 -10.14
N LEU A 154 -22.16 -6.07 -11.35
CA LEU A 154 -23.29 -6.82 -11.95
C LEU A 154 -22.83 -8.10 -12.64
N MET A 155 -21.69 -8.08 -13.33
CA MET A 155 -21.22 -9.22 -14.13
C MET A 155 -20.16 -10.05 -13.41
N GLY A 156 -19.69 -9.64 -12.22
CA GLY A 156 -18.66 -10.38 -11.48
C GLY A 156 -17.33 -10.48 -12.23
N VAL A 157 -17.08 -9.57 -13.19
CA VAL A 157 -15.85 -9.60 -14.00
C VAL A 157 -14.66 -9.30 -13.10
N ASN A 158 -13.60 -10.12 -13.22
CA ASN A 158 -12.39 -9.89 -12.46
C ASN A 158 -11.79 -8.51 -12.81
N PRO A 159 -11.51 -7.65 -11.83
CA PRO A 159 -10.95 -6.31 -12.04
C PRO A 159 -9.71 -6.27 -12.93
N ILE A 160 -8.93 -7.34 -12.98
CA ILE A 160 -7.72 -7.45 -13.80
C ILE A 160 -8.06 -7.27 -15.29
N TYR A 161 -9.15 -7.91 -15.78
CA TYR A 161 -9.55 -7.78 -17.18
C TYR A 161 -10.03 -6.36 -17.51
N VAL A 162 -10.69 -5.70 -16.56
CA VAL A 162 -11.14 -4.32 -16.72
C VAL A 162 -9.94 -3.38 -16.83
N ILE A 163 -8.89 -3.59 -16.02
CA ILE A 163 -7.65 -2.79 -16.07
C ILE A 163 -6.94 -2.99 -17.41
N ILE A 164 -6.78 -4.25 -17.87
CA ILE A 164 -6.14 -4.55 -19.16
C ILE A 164 -6.91 -3.92 -20.31
N ALA A 165 -8.23 -4.06 -20.32
CA ALA A 165 -9.08 -3.47 -21.36
C ALA A 165 -8.99 -1.93 -21.36
N ALA A 166 -9.04 -1.29 -20.19
CA ALA A 166 -8.91 0.16 -20.07
C ALA A 166 -7.54 0.65 -20.54
N ALA A 167 -6.46 -0.08 -20.22
CA ALA A 167 -5.11 0.24 -20.68
C ALA A 167 -5.00 0.11 -22.21
N ALA A 168 -5.54 -0.96 -22.80
CA ALA A 168 -5.56 -1.15 -24.24
C ALA A 168 -6.34 -0.03 -24.94
N CYS A 169 -7.54 0.32 -24.47
CA CYS A 169 -8.34 1.43 -24.99
C CYS A 169 -7.61 2.76 -24.89
N GLY A 170 -6.91 3.02 -23.79
CA GLY A 170 -6.11 4.23 -23.58
C GLY A 170 -4.96 4.36 -24.59
N LEU A 171 -4.27 3.25 -24.87
CA LEU A 171 -3.20 3.21 -25.86
C LEU A 171 -3.73 3.45 -27.29
N PHE A 172 -4.86 2.84 -27.64
CA PHE A 172 -5.48 3.06 -28.95
C PHE A 172 -5.93 4.51 -29.16
N THR A 173 -6.59 5.12 -28.17
CA THR A 173 -7.06 6.51 -28.26
C THR A 173 -5.89 7.50 -28.34
N ASN A 174 -4.77 7.23 -27.64
CA ASN A 174 -3.59 8.08 -27.69
C ASN A 174 -2.86 7.97 -29.05
N LYS A 175 -2.81 6.79 -29.64
CA LYS A 175 -2.23 6.55 -30.98
C LYS A 175 -3.04 7.27 -32.05
N VAL A 176 -4.36 7.24 -31.95
CA VAL A 176 -5.26 7.95 -32.90
C VAL A 176 -5.14 9.46 -32.77
N LYS A 177 -4.95 10.02 -31.57
CA LYS A 177 -4.69 11.46 -31.37
C LYS A 177 -3.34 11.90 -31.92
N ARG A 178 -2.28 11.06 -31.83
CA ARG A 178 -0.95 11.37 -32.39
C ARG A 178 -0.91 11.31 -33.92
N LEU A 179 -1.82 10.61 -34.57
CA LEU A 179 -1.92 10.53 -36.02
C LEU A 179 -2.74 11.67 -36.63
N LYS A 180 -3.38 12.51 -35.81
CA LYS A 180 -4.18 13.66 -36.26
C LYS A 180 -3.51 15.02 -36.02
N VAL A 181 -2.25 15.05 -35.58
CA VAL A 181 -1.35 16.19 -35.47
C VAL A 181 -0.19 16.00 -36.45
#